data_eaac01c28bc080e0279a865d6c3804f1
#
_entry.id   eaac01c28bc080e0279a865d6c3804f1
#
_cell.length_a   1.000
_cell.length_b   1.000
_cell.length_c   1.000
_cell.angle_alpha   90.00
_cell.angle_beta   90.00
_cell.angle_gamma   90.00
#
_symmetry.space_group_name_H-M   'P 1'
#
loop_
_entity.id
_entity.type
_entity.pdbx_description
1 polymer ?
#
loop_
_entity_poly.entity_id
_entity_poly.type
_entity_poly.pdbx_seq_one_letter_code
_entity_poly.pdbx_strand_id
1 'polypeptide(L)'
;MENGADYTPASFILLMHELLEKAGIPHRTGITTKDIREPLDQLINYSNTTWFIYLESNGKCYTPPACYAVPGEVPASLQGEEAILEDNTCLTLPSTTPQDNRDMATINASISGTTLHISRREEMSGALKEHFQPYLIMDEDLYNSVRRQLGITATIYDETKEKFHADLRESYRREREQEKERYRNEIIGYHGSEEGLETLLGYQLFSIGNRADSAALAYQVDYVLDGYVKKAGTNFVLSVGRLIGSQPELKGEQRLRKEDIYWEMPRCYQWDITVNLPEGYRISPEGLERLNVKVENDCG
;
A
#
# COMPACT_ATOMS: atom_id res chain seq x y z
N MET A 1 1.96 -38.93 -0.80
CA MET A 1 1.20 -37.97 0.03
C MET A 1 2.25 -37.12 0.72
N GLU A 2 2.62 -36.01 0.12
CA GLU A 2 3.47 -35.03 0.78
C GLU A 2 2.59 -34.32 1.80
N ASN A 3 2.95 -34.46 3.07
CA ASN A 3 2.37 -33.66 4.13
C ASN A 3 2.79 -32.21 3.84
N GLY A 4 1.86 -31.42 3.32
CA GLY A 4 2.05 -29.98 3.24
C GLY A 4 2.28 -29.47 4.66
N ALA A 5 3.50 -29.10 4.98
CA ALA A 5 3.77 -28.43 6.24
C ALA A 5 3.02 -27.10 6.19
N ASP A 6 2.09 -26.91 7.12
CA ASP A 6 1.39 -25.65 7.25
C ASP A 6 2.43 -24.53 7.46
N TYR A 7 2.44 -23.55 6.57
CA TYR A 7 3.29 -22.38 6.71
C TYR A 7 2.83 -21.57 7.93
N THR A 8 3.74 -21.41 8.88
CA THR A 8 3.55 -20.49 10.01
C THR A 8 4.72 -19.50 10.04
N PRO A 9 4.54 -18.32 10.60
CA PRO A 9 5.65 -17.38 10.83
C PRO A 9 6.84 -18.03 11.56
N ALA A 10 6.58 -18.85 12.57
CA ALA A 10 7.62 -19.55 13.31
C ALA A 10 8.34 -20.59 12.44
N SER A 11 7.63 -21.39 11.64
CA SER A 11 8.24 -22.39 10.75
C SER A 11 9.12 -21.72 9.68
N PHE A 12 8.76 -20.53 9.20
CA PHE A 12 9.61 -19.76 8.30
C PHE A 12 10.93 -19.37 8.96
N ILE A 13 10.89 -18.81 10.17
CA ILE A 13 12.10 -18.40 10.90
C ILE A 13 13.01 -19.58 11.17
N LEU A 14 12.45 -20.72 11.61
CA LEU A 14 13.23 -21.95 11.85
C LEU A 14 13.90 -22.45 10.58
N LEU A 15 13.18 -22.48 9.46
CA LEU A 15 13.71 -22.88 8.15
C LEU A 15 14.84 -21.94 7.71
N MET A 16 14.63 -20.64 7.82
CA MET A 16 15.64 -19.63 7.45
C MET A 16 16.87 -19.74 8.32
N HIS A 17 16.72 -19.93 9.64
CA HIS A 17 17.81 -20.16 10.56
C HIS A 17 18.64 -21.39 10.11
N GLU A 18 18.01 -22.54 9.88
CA GLU A 18 18.71 -23.74 9.42
C GLU A 18 19.43 -23.56 8.08
N LEU A 19 18.83 -22.82 7.14
CA LEU A 19 19.44 -22.56 5.83
C LEU A 19 20.66 -21.65 5.96
N LEU A 20 20.60 -20.62 6.77
CA LEU A 20 21.70 -19.68 7.02
C LEU A 20 22.84 -20.36 7.78
N GLU A 21 22.54 -21.19 8.76
CA GLU A 21 23.52 -22.05 9.46
C GLU A 21 24.28 -22.94 8.46
N LYS A 22 23.54 -23.69 7.61
CA LYS A 22 24.15 -24.55 6.59
C LYS A 22 24.98 -23.79 5.56
N ALA A 23 24.61 -22.54 5.26
CA ALA A 23 25.32 -21.66 4.35
C ALA A 23 26.54 -20.96 5.01
N GLY A 24 26.71 -21.09 6.33
CA GLY A 24 27.76 -20.40 7.08
C GLY A 24 27.58 -18.87 7.11
N ILE A 25 26.34 -18.39 7.03
CA ILE A 25 26.04 -16.94 7.05
C ILE A 25 25.77 -16.52 8.50
N PRO A 26 26.58 -15.62 9.09
CA PRO A 26 26.38 -15.13 10.43
C PRO A 26 25.04 -14.41 10.57
N HIS A 27 24.22 -14.88 11.50
CA HIS A 27 22.92 -14.32 11.80
C HIS A 27 22.53 -14.65 13.24
N ARG A 28 21.51 -13.96 13.73
CA ARG A 28 20.88 -14.24 15.03
C ARG A 28 19.38 -14.22 14.88
N THR A 29 18.71 -15.03 15.70
CA THR A 29 17.24 -14.96 15.82
C THR A 29 16.87 -13.95 16.90
N GLY A 30 15.71 -13.33 16.76
CA GLY A 30 15.19 -12.37 17.72
C GLY A 30 13.68 -12.37 17.80
N ILE A 31 13.17 -11.76 18.82
CA ILE A 31 11.73 -11.51 19.04
C ILE A 31 11.46 -10.03 19.28
N THR A 32 10.29 -9.59 18.86
CA THR A 32 9.75 -8.25 19.12
C THR A 32 8.24 -8.32 19.36
N THR A 33 7.64 -7.26 19.82
CA THR A 33 6.19 -7.14 19.97
C THR A 33 5.56 -6.45 18.75
N LYS A 34 4.27 -6.71 18.54
CA LYS A 34 3.45 -6.04 17.51
C LYS A 34 2.58 -4.92 18.08
N ASP A 35 2.56 -4.76 19.39
CA ASP A 35 1.69 -3.79 20.05
C ASP A 35 2.52 -2.85 20.92
N ILE A 36 2.64 -1.61 20.48
CA ILE A 36 3.34 -0.54 21.22
C ILE A 36 2.81 -0.36 22.66
N ARG A 37 1.59 -0.81 22.95
CA ARG A 37 0.99 -0.74 24.28
C ARG A 37 1.40 -1.89 25.19
N GLU A 38 2.07 -2.91 24.64
CA GLU A 38 2.53 -4.09 25.36
C GLU A 38 4.03 -4.30 25.10
N PRO A 39 4.90 -3.48 25.73
CA PRO A 39 6.34 -3.57 25.53
C PRO A 39 6.88 -4.93 25.98
N LEU A 40 8.04 -5.36 25.43
CA LEU A 40 8.59 -6.69 25.65
C LEU A 40 8.79 -7.06 27.12
N ASP A 41 9.14 -6.10 27.98
CA ASP A 41 9.34 -6.30 29.40
C ASP A 41 8.03 -6.50 30.20
N GLN A 42 6.90 -6.20 29.60
CA GLN A 42 5.55 -6.34 30.17
C GLN A 42 4.70 -7.36 29.42
N LEU A 43 5.29 -8.12 28.53
CA LEU A 43 4.58 -9.05 27.66
C LEU A 43 3.89 -10.17 28.45
N ILE A 44 2.57 -10.22 28.35
CA ILE A 44 1.73 -11.22 29.02
C ILE A 44 1.43 -12.39 28.07
N ASN A 45 1.33 -12.12 26.77
CA ASN A 45 0.89 -13.09 25.79
C ASN A 45 1.87 -13.22 24.62
N TYR A 46 2.49 -14.38 24.48
CA TYR A 46 3.40 -14.68 23.36
C TYR A 46 2.76 -14.58 21.97
N SER A 47 1.44 -14.59 21.85
CA SER A 47 0.77 -14.39 20.55
C SER A 47 1.00 -12.99 19.98
N ASN A 48 1.36 -12.01 20.81
CA ASN A 48 1.69 -10.66 20.40
C ASN A 48 3.16 -10.51 19.97
N THR A 49 3.95 -11.58 20.01
CA THR A 49 5.34 -11.55 19.54
C THR A 49 5.44 -11.87 18.06
N THR A 50 6.48 -11.32 17.44
CA THR A 50 6.94 -11.69 16.11
C THR A 50 8.40 -12.09 16.17
N TRP A 51 8.74 -13.21 15.54
CA TRP A 51 10.11 -13.65 15.36
C TRP A 51 10.74 -13.01 14.13
N PHE A 52 12.03 -12.77 14.15
CA PHE A 52 12.78 -12.28 12.98
C PHE A 52 14.20 -12.84 12.95
N ILE A 53 14.85 -12.74 11.79
CA ILE A 53 16.28 -13.01 11.59
C ILE A 53 17.00 -11.67 11.50
N TYR A 54 18.05 -11.51 12.28
CA TYR A 54 18.99 -10.39 12.18
C TYR A 54 20.24 -10.85 11.42
N LEU A 55 20.54 -10.24 10.27
CA LEU A 55 21.77 -10.50 9.52
C LEU A 55 22.86 -9.53 9.93
N GLU A 56 23.94 -10.04 10.51
CA GLU A 56 25.08 -9.22 10.98
C GLU A 56 25.82 -8.52 9.82
N SER A 57 25.82 -9.15 8.63
CA SER A 57 26.54 -8.64 7.46
C SER A 57 26.00 -7.31 6.92
N ASN A 58 24.74 -7.01 7.14
CA ASN A 58 24.09 -5.79 6.62
C ASN A 58 23.24 -5.06 7.65
N GLY A 59 23.13 -5.56 8.89
CA GLY A 59 22.35 -4.96 9.97
C GLY A 59 20.83 -4.98 9.73
N LYS A 60 20.35 -5.82 8.81
CA LYS A 60 18.91 -5.89 8.47
C LYS A 60 18.18 -6.96 9.27
N CYS A 61 16.92 -6.65 9.58
CA CYS A 61 15.96 -7.56 10.16
C CYS A 61 15.05 -8.14 9.08
N TYR A 62 14.88 -9.46 9.09
CA TYR A 62 14.02 -10.19 8.15
C TYR A 62 12.90 -10.86 8.93
N THR A 63 11.71 -10.32 8.81
CA THR A 63 10.49 -10.86 9.40
C THR A 63 9.89 -11.93 8.50
N PRO A 64 8.96 -12.78 9.00
CA PRO A 64 8.17 -13.65 8.13
C PRO A 64 7.52 -12.82 7.03
N PRO A 65 7.62 -13.24 5.75
CA PRO A 65 7.14 -12.43 4.64
C PRO A 65 5.62 -12.29 4.67
N ALA A 66 5.12 -11.07 4.56
CA ALA A 66 3.77 -10.81 4.12
C ALA A 66 3.68 -10.95 2.58
N CYS A 67 2.49 -11.24 2.05
CA CYS A 67 2.28 -11.52 0.63
C CYS A 67 2.79 -10.40 -0.30
N TYR A 68 2.81 -9.17 0.17
CA TYR A 68 3.17 -7.99 -0.61
C TYR A 68 4.52 -7.37 -0.22
N ALA A 69 5.16 -7.86 0.85
CA ALA A 69 6.39 -7.28 1.37
C ALA A 69 7.59 -7.52 0.44
N VAL A 70 8.47 -6.56 0.35
CA VAL A 70 9.81 -6.73 -0.21
C VAL A 70 10.70 -7.36 0.86
N PRO A 71 11.49 -8.40 0.54
CA PRO A 71 12.41 -9.00 1.51
C PRO A 71 13.35 -7.97 2.16
N GLY A 72 13.31 -7.89 3.49
CA GLY A 72 14.12 -6.96 4.28
C GLY A 72 13.46 -5.59 4.55
N GLU A 73 12.24 -5.36 4.09
CA GLU A 73 11.38 -4.30 4.62
C GLU A 73 10.84 -4.73 5.99
N VAL A 74 10.92 -3.83 6.97
CA VAL A 74 10.31 -4.04 8.28
C VAL A 74 8.86 -3.57 8.23
N PRO A 75 7.88 -4.43 8.52
CA PRO A 75 6.47 -4.05 8.55
C PRO A 75 6.22 -2.81 9.42
N ALA A 76 5.26 -1.97 9.02
CA ALA A 76 4.92 -0.74 9.74
C ALA A 76 4.71 -0.96 11.24
N SER A 77 3.98 -2.02 11.58
CA SER A 77 3.66 -2.39 12.97
C SER A 77 4.85 -2.82 13.84
N LEU A 78 6.03 -2.99 13.25
CA LEU A 78 7.26 -3.41 13.96
C LEU A 78 8.34 -2.34 13.94
N GLN A 79 8.15 -1.25 13.21
CA GLN A 79 9.14 -0.18 13.09
C GLN A 79 9.30 0.58 14.40
N GLY A 80 10.56 0.71 14.85
CA GLY A 80 10.87 1.41 16.09
C GLY A 80 10.62 0.60 17.37
N GLU A 81 10.10 -0.63 17.25
CA GLU A 81 9.86 -1.50 18.40
C GLU A 81 11.17 -2.05 18.99
N GLU A 82 11.16 -2.24 20.31
CA GLU A 82 12.24 -2.94 20.99
C GLU A 82 12.24 -4.43 20.64
N ALA A 83 13.44 -4.99 20.50
CA ALA A 83 13.65 -6.38 20.17
C ALA A 83 14.75 -6.99 21.02
N ILE A 84 14.66 -8.29 21.29
CA ILE A 84 15.64 -9.06 22.04
C ILE A 84 16.15 -10.19 21.14
N LEU A 85 17.47 -10.26 20.95
CA LEU A 85 18.13 -11.35 20.25
C LEU A 85 18.36 -12.55 21.19
N GLU A 86 18.63 -13.72 20.60
CA GLU A 86 18.86 -14.98 21.34
C GLU A 86 20.00 -14.94 22.36
N ASP A 87 20.96 -14.02 22.18
CA ASP A 87 22.07 -13.78 23.13
C ASP A 87 21.73 -12.73 24.21
N ASN A 88 20.45 -12.35 24.34
CA ASN A 88 19.93 -11.28 25.19
C ASN A 88 20.40 -9.87 24.82
N THR A 89 20.94 -9.67 23.64
CA THR A 89 21.21 -8.32 23.13
C THR A 89 19.89 -7.62 22.79
N CYS A 90 19.67 -6.44 23.37
CA CYS A 90 18.53 -5.58 23.00
C CYS A 90 18.91 -4.70 21.80
N LEU A 91 17.98 -4.51 20.90
CA LEU A 91 18.08 -3.57 19.79
C LEU A 91 16.72 -2.93 19.50
N THR A 92 16.73 -1.81 18.80
CA THR A 92 15.50 -1.21 18.25
C THR A 92 15.39 -1.56 16.78
N LEU A 93 14.24 -2.04 16.33
CA LEU A 93 14.02 -2.33 14.91
C LEU A 93 14.08 -1.04 14.09
N PRO A 94 14.63 -1.09 12.87
CA PRO A 94 14.74 0.09 12.02
C PRO A 94 13.39 0.72 11.74
N SER A 95 13.32 2.06 11.84
CA SER A 95 12.20 2.87 11.39
C SER A 95 12.49 3.48 10.03
N THR A 96 11.46 3.68 9.25
CA THR A 96 11.53 4.40 7.98
C THR A 96 11.35 5.91 8.18
N THR A 97 11.82 6.68 7.19
CA THR A 97 11.62 8.14 7.14
C THR A 97 10.37 8.49 6.32
N PRO A 98 9.87 9.74 6.37
CA PRO A 98 8.79 10.16 5.47
C PRO A 98 9.12 9.97 3.99
N GLN A 99 10.41 10.10 3.63
CA GLN A 99 10.88 9.94 2.25
C GLN A 99 10.87 8.49 1.78
N ASP A 100 10.92 7.52 2.69
CA ASP A 100 10.78 6.10 2.37
C ASP A 100 9.31 5.74 2.12
N ASN A 101 8.40 6.37 2.87
CA ASN A 101 6.95 6.11 2.83
C ASN A 101 6.23 7.22 2.05
N ARG A 102 6.27 7.13 0.74
CA ARG A 102 5.76 8.16 -0.16
C ARG A 102 4.50 7.70 -0.85
N ASP A 103 3.57 8.63 -0.98
CA ASP A 103 2.40 8.54 -1.87
C ASP A 103 2.47 9.71 -2.85
N MET A 104 2.67 9.40 -4.13
CA MET A 104 2.81 10.37 -5.21
C MET A 104 1.71 10.15 -6.24
N ALA A 105 0.86 11.15 -6.44
CA ALA A 105 -0.18 11.09 -7.44
C ALA A 105 -0.03 12.18 -8.49
N THR A 106 -0.13 11.79 -9.77
CA THR A 106 -0.29 12.72 -10.91
C THR A 106 -1.73 12.64 -11.37
N ILE A 107 -2.45 13.74 -11.25
CA ILE A 107 -3.89 13.83 -11.52
C ILE A 107 -4.12 14.78 -12.70
N ASN A 108 -4.64 14.24 -13.79
CA ASN A 108 -5.08 15.01 -14.95
C ASN A 108 -6.60 15.08 -14.94
N ALA A 109 -7.15 16.30 -14.81
CA ALA A 109 -8.56 16.56 -14.74
C ALA A 109 -9.03 17.36 -15.96
N SER A 110 -10.17 17.00 -16.54
CA SER A 110 -10.82 17.77 -17.60
C SER A 110 -12.28 18.00 -17.29
N ILE A 111 -12.75 19.21 -17.51
CA ILE A 111 -14.12 19.64 -17.21
C ILE A 111 -15.01 19.42 -18.43
N SER A 112 -16.12 18.69 -18.25
CA SER A 112 -17.17 18.51 -19.25
C SER A 112 -18.53 18.85 -18.64
N GLY A 113 -19.05 20.04 -18.92
CA GLY A 113 -20.26 20.53 -18.27
C GLY A 113 -20.03 20.72 -16.76
N THR A 114 -20.71 19.93 -15.93
CA THR A 114 -20.54 19.91 -14.47
C THR A 114 -19.81 18.68 -13.96
N THR A 115 -19.40 17.78 -14.86
CA THR A 115 -18.62 16.59 -14.53
C THR A 115 -17.13 16.81 -14.69
N LEU A 116 -16.34 16.08 -13.95
CA LEU A 116 -14.90 16.09 -13.98
C LEU A 116 -14.39 14.70 -14.39
N HIS A 117 -13.72 14.61 -15.52
CA HIS A 117 -13.05 13.40 -15.97
C HIS A 117 -11.63 13.41 -15.41
N ILE A 118 -11.26 12.35 -14.68
CA ILE A 118 -9.99 12.20 -14.01
C ILE A 118 -9.21 11.06 -14.63
N SER A 119 -7.93 11.28 -14.86
CA SER A 119 -6.92 10.25 -15.04
C SER A 119 -5.90 10.42 -13.93
N ARG A 120 -5.86 9.47 -12.99
CA ARG A 120 -4.98 9.47 -11.81
C ARG A 120 -3.98 8.36 -11.92
N ARG A 121 -2.70 8.70 -11.93
CA ARG A 121 -1.58 7.79 -11.78
C ARG A 121 -1.02 7.95 -10.39
N GLU A 122 -0.86 6.85 -9.68
CA GLU A 122 -0.41 6.83 -8.30
C GLU A 122 0.74 5.87 -8.11
N GLU A 123 1.68 6.25 -7.26
CA GLU A 123 2.85 5.46 -6.90
C GLU A 123 3.10 5.57 -5.40
N MET A 124 3.04 4.43 -4.71
CA MET A 124 3.22 4.33 -3.26
C MET A 124 4.46 3.49 -2.94
N SER A 125 5.29 3.96 -2.02
CA SER A 125 6.51 3.26 -1.59
C SER A 125 6.56 3.03 -0.09
N GLY A 126 7.50 2.18 0.34
CA GLY A 126 7.74 1.83 1.73
C GLY A 126 6.58 1.07 2.37
N ALA A 127 6.48 1.16 3.68
CA ALA A 127 5.44 0.49 4.44
C ALA A 127 4.03 1.04 4.17
N LEU A 128 3.93 2.27 3.67
CA LEU A 128 2.64 2.89 3.32
C LEU A 128 1.84 2.06 2.31
N LYS A 129 2.49 1.43 1.33
CA LYS A 129 1.83 0.60 0.31
C LYS A 129 1.07 -0.60 0.89
N GLU A 130 1.49 -1.12 2.06
CA GLU A 130 0.88 -2.30 2.70
C GLU A 130 -0.62 -2.11 2.99
N HIS A 131 -1.04 -0.89 3.28
CA HIS A 131 -2.45 -0.58 3.53
C HIS A 131 -3.33 -0.63 2.28
N PHE A 132 -2.74 -0.44 1.09
CA PHE A 132 -3.47 -0.28 -0.16
C PHE A 132 -3.39 -1.52 -1.05
N GLN A 133 -2.30 -2.27 -0.99
CA GLN A 133 -2.06 -3.45 -1.82
C GLN A 133 -3.22 -4.47 -1.79
N PRO A 134 -3.83 -4.80 -0.63
CA PRO A 134 -4.93 -5.77 -0.60
C PRO A 134 -6.18 -5.31 -1.39
N TYR A 135 -6.37 -4.01 -1.56
CA TYR A 135 -7.53 -3.44 -2.27
C TYR A 135 -7.27 -3.19 -3.76
N LEU A 136 -5.98 -3.05 -4.13
CA LEU A 136 -5.57 -2.60 -5.46
C LEU A 136 -4.88 -3.69 -6.29
N ILE A 137 -4.68 -4.90 -5.74
CA ILE A 137 -3.99 -5.99 -6.41
C ILE A 137 -4.88 -7.23 -6.44
N MET A 138 -5.13 -7.77 -7.61
CA MET A 138 -5.82 -9.05 -7.76
C MET A 138 -4.91 -10.22 -7.34
N ASP A 139 -5.50 -11.27 -6.78
CA ASP A 139 -4.77 -12.48 -6.42
C ASP A 139 -3.99 -13.06 -7.63
N GLU A 140 -4.59 -13.03 -8.82
CA GLU A 140 -3.91 -13.45 -10.05
C GLU A 140 -2.62 -12.68 -10.31
N ASP A 141 -2.62 -11.36 -10.13
CA ASP A 141 -1.45 -10.52 -10.37
C ASP A 141 -0.37 -10.80 -9.34
N LEU A 142 -0.76 -10.99 -8.08
CA LEU A 142 0.15 -11.38 -7.01
C LEU A 142 0.81 -12.73 -7.29
N TYR A 143 0.04 -13.77 -7.56
CA TYR A 143 0.55 -15.11 -7.88
C TYR A 143 1.47 -15.08 -9.11
N ASN A 144 1.09 -14.41 -10.17
CA ASN A 144 1.92 -14.29 -11.38
C ASN A 144 3.20 -13.49 -11.12
N SER A 145 3.19 -12.51 -10.20
CA SER A 145 4.40 -11.80 -9.79
C SER A 145 5.36 -12.72 -9.03
N VAL A 146 4.87 -13.47 -8.05
CA VAL A 146 5.68 -14.45 -7.29
C VAL A 146 6.26 -15.52 -8.20
N ARG A 147 5.47 -16.06 -9.14
CA ARG A 147 5.93 -17.06 -10.12
C ARG A 147 7.06 -16.52 -10.98
N ARG A 148 6.94 -15.28 -11.46
CA ARG A 148 8.01 -14.62 -12.23
C ARG A 148 9.30 -14.45 -11.43
N GLN A 149 9.20 -14.17 -10.12
CA GLN A 149 10.38 -14.12 -9.25
C GLN A 149 11.08 -15.47 -9.13
N LEU A 150 10.32 -16.57 -9.20
CA LEU A 150 10.84 -17.94 -9.22
C LEU A 150 11.30 -18.41 -10.61
N GLY A 151 11.30 -17.53 -11.62
CA GLY A 151 11.65 -17.87 -13.01
C GLY A 151 10.56 -18.64 -13.77
N ILE A 152 9.35 -18.73 -13.23
CA ILE A 152 8.21 -19.41 -13.86
C ILE A 152 7.47 -18.39 -14.72
N THR A 153 7.53 -18.57 -16.04
CA THR A 153 6.90 -17.67 -17.02
C THR A 153 5.44 -18.02 -17.31
N ALA A 154 5.04 -19.27 -17.10
CA ALA A 154 3.65 -19.69 -17.26
C ALA A 154 2.78 -19.06 -16.16
N THR A 155 1.57 -18.61 -16.53
CA THR A 155 0.57 -18.14 -15.55
C THR A 155 -0.06 -19.30 -14.80
N ILE A 156 -0.80 -19.03 -13.72
CA ILE A 156 -1.55 -20.07 -13.01
C ILE A 156 -2.56 -20.79 -13.91
N TYR A 157 -3.02 -20.16 -14.98
CA TYR A 157 -3.98 -20.73 -15.93
C TYR A 157 -3.32 -21.55 -17.04
N ASP A 158 -2.03 -21.35 -17.33
CA ASP A 158 -1.31 -22.07 -18.38
C ASP A 158 -0.92 -23.48 -17.96
N GLU A 159 -0.89 -23.78 -16.68
CA GLU A 159 -0.48 -25.10 -16.14
C GLU A 159 -1.57 -26.17 -16.19
N THR A 160 -2.78 -25.81 -16.54
CA THR A 160 -3.89 -26.78 -16.68
C THR A 160 -3.68 -27.63 -17.92
N LYS A 161 -3.27 -28.89 -17.71
CA LYS A 161 -3.05 -29.87 -18.79
C LYS A 161 -4.34 -30.13 -19.59
N GLU A 162 -4.22 -30.16 -20.92
CA GLU A 162 -5.33 -30.20 -21.88
C GLU A 162 -6.38 -31.30 -21.67
N LYS A 163 -6.02 -32.39 -21.04
CA LYS A 163 -6.85 -33.62 -20.96
C LYS A 163 -7.87 -33.66 -19.82
N PHE A 164 -7.78 -32.78 -18.85
CA PHE A 164 -8.64 -32.82 -17.65
C PHE A 164 -9.80 -31.81 -17.68
N HIS A 165 -10.14 -31.05 -18.79
CA HIS A 165 -10.28 -29.70 -18.38
C HIS A 165 -11.11 -28.72 -19.22
N ALA A 166 -12.00 -29.14 -20.07
CA ALA A 166 -12.98 -28.21 -20.64
C ALA A 166 -13.87 -27.61 -19.56
N ASP A 167 -14.37 -28.46 -18.65
CA ASP A 167 -15.24 -28.03 -17.54
C ASP A 167 -14.47 -27.22 -16.51
N LEU A 168 -13.22 -27.60 -16.19
CA LEU A 168 -12.39 -26.89 -15.22
C LEU A 168 -11.92 -25.53 -15.77
N ARG A 169 -11.57 -25.45 -17.05
CA ARG A 169 -11.25 -24.16 -17.70
C ARG A 169 -12.42 -23.21 -17.70
N GLU A 170 -13.63 -23.73 -17.95
CA GLU A 170 -14.84 -22.92 -17.90
C GLU A 170 -15.15 -22.44 -16.48
N SER A 171 -14.94 -23.29 -15.45
CA SER A 171 -15.06 -22.90 -14.04
C SER A 171 -14.06 -21.78 -13.71
N TYR A 172 -12.77 -21.95 -14.01
CA TYR A 172 -11.75 -20.94 -13.77
C TYR A 172 -12.03 -19.63 -14.52
N ARG A 173 -12.52 -19.70 -15.75
CA ARG A 173 -12.91 -18.51 -16.50
C ARG A 173 -14.03 -17.73 -15.80
N ARG A 174 -15.05 -18.43 -15.29
CA ARG A 174 -16.15 -17.81 -14.55
C ARG A 174 -15.68 -17.21 -13.21
N GLU A 175 -14.86 -17.95 -12.48
CA GLU A 175 -14.28 -17.48 -11.23
C GLU A 175 -13.44 -16.21 -11.46
N ARG A 176 -12.62 -16.20 -12.51
CA ARG A 176 -11.82 -15.03 -12.89
C ARG A 176 -12.67 -13.81 -13.25
N GLU A 177 -13.76 -13.99 -13.99
CA GLU A 177 -14.66 -12.88 -14.31
C GLU A 177 -15.39 -12.35 -13.07
N GLN A 178 -15.79 -13.24 -12.16
CA GLN A 178 -16.38 -12.86 -10.87
C GLN A 178 -15.36 -12.12 -9.99
N GLU A 179 -14.11 -12.57 -9.95
CA GLU A 179 -13.04 -11.92 -9.23
C GLU A 179 -12.77 -10.53 -9.79
N LYS A 180 -12.69 -10.36 -11.11
CA LYS A 180 -12.52 -9.05 -11.75
C LYS A 180 -13.66 -8.08 -11.40
N GLU A 181 -14.91 -8.57 -11.37
CA GLU A 181 -16.04 -7.72 -11.01
C GLU A 181 -16.02 -7.34 -9.53
N ARG A 182 -15.69 -8.28 -8.65
CA ARG A 182 -15.47 -8.00 -7.23
C ARG A 182 -14.39 -6.92 -7.06
N TYR A 183 -13.28 -7.11 -7.72
CA TYR A 183 -12.13 -6.22 -7.66
C TYR A 183 -12.43 -4.83 -8.20
N ARG A 184 -13.19 -4.74 -9.30
CA ARG A 184 -13.69 -3.48 -9.82
C ARG A 184 -14.50 -2.73 -8.76
N ASN A 185 -15.35 -3.45 -8.02
CA ASN A 185 -16.16 -2.86 -6.95
C ASN A 185 -15.31 -2.42 -5.75
N GLU A 186 -14.23 -3.11 -5.44
CA GLU A 186 -13.28 -2.71 -4.41
C GLU A 186 -12.55 -1.41 -4.80
N ILE A 187 -12.10 -1.28 -6.05
CA ILE A 187 -11.49 -0.04 -6.57
C ILE A 187 -12.49 1.12 -6.52
N ILE A 188 -13.74 0.88 -6.95
CA ILE A 188 -14.82 1.87 -6.85
C ILE A 188 -15.04 2.25 -5.39
N GLY A 189 -15.09 1.28 -4.48
CA GLY A 189 -15.27 1.51 -3.05
C GLY A 189 -14.14 2.34 -2.44
N TYR A 190 -12.90 2.03 -2.78
CA TYR A 190 -11.73 2.76 -2.31
C TYR A 190 -11.74 4.23 -2.77
N HIS A 191 -11.76 4.48 -4.08
CA HIS A 191 -11.79 5.85 -4.61
C HIS A 191 -13.13 6.55 -4.37
N GLY A 192 -14.23 5.79 -4.24
CA GLY A 192 -15.55 6.32 -3.91
C GLY A 192 -15.62 6.89 -2.51
N SER A 193 -14.99 6.23 -1.53
CA SER A 193 -14.94 6.71 -0.15
C SER A 193 -14.09 7.97 0.00
N GLU A 194 -12.98 8.05 -0.74
CA GLU A 194 -12.03 9.15 -0.66
C GLU A 194 -12.46 10.37 -1.52
N GLU A 195 -12.96 10.13 -2.72
CA GLU A 195 -13.14 11.16 -3.73
C GLU A 195 -14.59 11.28 -4.25
N GLY A 196 -15.48 10.36 -3.86
CA GLY A 196 -16.85 10.32 -4.36
C GLY A 196 -16.96 9.82 -5.80
N LEU A 197 -16.13 8.85 -6.19
CA LEU A 197 -16.17 8.21 -7.49
C LEU A 197 -17.52 7.55 -7.72
N GLU A 198 -18.16 7.87 -8.83
CA GLU A 198 -19.44 7.25 -9.25
C GLU A 198 -19.25 6.25 -10.40
N THR A 199 -18.32 6.53 -11.31
CA THR A 199 -18.12 5.71 -12.51
C THR A 199 -16.65 5.47 -12.78
N LEU A 200 -16.23 4.21 -12.69
CA LEU A 200 -14.90 3.76 -13.09
C LEU A 200 -14.88 3.52 -14.61
N LEU A 201 -13.98 4.21 -15.31
CA LEU A 201 -13.76 4.07 -16.75
C LEU A 201 -12.65 3.06 -17.06
N GLY A 202 -11.58 3.04 -16.25
CA GLY A 202 -10.44 2.16 -16.46
C GLY A 202 -9.60 1.99 -15.21
N TYR A 203 -8.88 0.86 -15.17
CA TYR A 203 -7.87 0.58 -14.16
C TYR A 203 -6.71 -0.21 -14.78
N GLN A 204 -5.49 0.19 -14.47
CA GLN A 204 -4.29 -0.49 -14.91
C GLN A 204 -3.26 -0.55 -13.79
N LEU A 205 -2.83 -1.75 -13.42
CA LEU A 205 -1.75 -2.00 -12.49
C LEU A 205 -0.43 -2.09 -13.25
N PHE A 206 0.59 -1.33 -12.82
CA PHE A 206 1.94 -1.33 -13.42
C PHE A 206 2.92 -2.13 -12.58
N SER A 207 2.83 -2.01 -11.25
CA SER A 207 3.69 -2.70 -10.32
C SER A 207 2.95 -2.98 -9.02
N ILE A 208 3.15 -4.16 -8.47
CA ILE A 208 2.55 -4.56 -7.19
C ILE A 208 3.41 -4.20 -5.96
N GLY A 209 4.64 -3.77 -6.17
CA GLY A 209 5.51 -3.28 -5.09
C GLY A 209 6.11 -4.35 -4.18
N ASN A 210 6.19 -5.62 -4.63
CA ASN A 210 6.72 -6.73 -3.83
C ASN A 210 8.13 -7.20 -4.27
N ARG A 211 8.83 -6.43 -5.09
CA ARG A 211 10.16 -6.78 -5.61
C ARG A 211 11.17 -5.69 -5.28
N ALA A 212 12.41 -6.09 -5.00
CA ALA A 212 13.48 -5.14 -4.71
C ALA A 212 13.81 -4.20 -5.89
N ASP A 213 13.62 -4.64 -7.13
CA ASP A 213 13.81 -3.85 -8.34
C ASP A 213 12.56 -3.05 -8.75
N SER A 214 11.43 -3.29 -8.11
CA SER A 214 10.15 -2.60 -8.31
C SER A 214 9.38 -2.57 -6.98
N ALA A 215 9.93 -1.84 -6.00
CA ALA A 215 9.43 -1.81 -4.64
C ALA A 215 8.20 -0.91 -4.44
N ALA A 216 7.82 -0.11 -5.44
CA ALA A 216 6.64 0.74 -5.38
C ALA A 216 5.40 0.03 -5.95
N LEU A 217 4.26 0.18 -5.28
CA LEU A 217 2.95 -0.07 -5.86
C LEU A 217 2.65 1.05 -6.84
N ALA A 218 2.37 0.74 -8.10
CA ALA A 218 2.07 1.75 -9.11
C ALA A 218 0.86 1.34 -9.96
N TYR A 219 -0.12 2.23 -10.08
CA TYR A 219 -1.33 2.00 -10.85
C TYR A 219 -1.86 3.30 -11.48
N GLN A 220 -2.78 3.15 -12.42
CA GLN A 220 -3.57 4.23 -12.99
C GLN A 220 -5.05 3.90 -12.89
N VAL A 221 -5.86 4.88 -12.57
CA VAL A 221 -7.32 4.78 -12.55
C VAL A 221 -7.91 5.96 -13.32
N ASP A 222 -8.88 5.67 -14.19
CA ASP A 222 -9.63 6.65 -14.98
C ASP A 222 -11.09 6.62 -14.54
N TYR A 223 -11.66 7.76 -14.18
CA TYR A 223 -13.00 7.84 -13.58
C TYR A 223 -13.68 9.20 -13.79
N VAL A 224 -14.95 9.27 -13.45
CA VAL A 224 -15.77 10.48 -13.52
C VAL A 224 -16.27 10.86 -12.14
N LEU A 225 -16.18 12.15 -11.80
CA LEU A 225 -16.67 12.73 -10.56
C LEU A 225 -17.79 13.75 -10.86
N ASP A 226 -18.88 13.66 -10.12
CA ASP A 226 -19.94 14.67 -10.10
C ASP A 226 -19.85 15.54 -8.84
N GLY A 227 -20.41 16.76 -8.93
CA GLY A 227 -20.47 17.69 -7.80
C GLY A 227 -19.17 18.42 -7.46
N TYR A 228 -18.08 18.19 -8.18
CA TYR A 228 -16.80 18.91 -8.04
C TYR A 228 -16.78 20.24 -8.77
N VAL A 229 -17.55 20.35 -9.85
CA VAL A 229 -17.68 21.55 -10.67
C VAL A 229 -19.08 22.14 -10.48
N LYS A 230 -19.15 23.35 -9.96
CA LYS A 230 -20.39 24.10 -9.80
C LYS A 230 -20.43 25.27 -10.78
N LYS A 231 -21.52 25.38 -11.52
CA LYS A 231 -21.76 26.50 -12.43
C LYS A 231 -22.44 27.65 -11.67
N ALA A 232 -21.84 28.83 -11.71
CA ALA A 232 -22.38 30.06 -11.12
C ALA A 232 -22.45 31.14 -12.20
N GLY A 233 -23.61 31.24 -12.89
CA GLY A 233 -23.75 32.08 -14.05
C GLY A 233 -22.86 31.64 -15.21
N THR A 234 -21.96 32.51 -15.64
CA THR A 234 -20.94 32.21 -16.66
C THR A 234 -19.66 31.62 -16.09
N ASN A 235 -19.55 31.52 -14.77
CA ASN A 235 -18.34 31.03 -14.10
C ASN A 235 -18.50 29.57 -13.66
N PHE A 236 -17.35 28.88 -13.51
CA PHE A 236 -17.24 27.61 -12.83
C PHE A 236 -16.48 27.76 -11.53
N VAL A 237 -16.92 27.01 -10.52
CA VAL A 237 -16.18 26.84 -9.25
C VAL A 237 -15.77 25.39 -9.15
N LEU A 238 -14.48 25.13 -9.12
CA LEU A 238 -13.90 23.79 -8.99
C LEU A 238 -13.29 23.63 -7.59
N SER A 239 -13.64 22.54 -6.90
CA SER A 239 -13.10 22.18 -5.59
C SER A 239 -11.83 21.34 -5.75
N VAL A 240 -10.72 21.96 -6.19
CA VAL A 240 -9.43 21.26 -6.47
C VAL A 240 -8.92 20.50 -5.25
N GLY A 241 -9.02 21.11 -4.05
CA GLY A 241 -8.53 20.49 -2.82
C GLY A 241 -9.22 19.17 -2.44
N ARG A 242 -10.38 18.87 -3.01
CA ARG A 242 -11.03 17.56 -2.80
C ARG A 242 -10.41 16.43 -3.63
N LEU A 243 -9.58 16.76 -4.64
CA LEU A 243 -8.91 15.75 -5.48
C LEU A 243 -7.75 15.06 -4.77
N ILE A 244 -7.31 15.58 -3.62
CA ILE A 244 -6.29 14.92 -2.78
C ILE A 244 -6.89 13.91 -1.78
N GLY A 245 -8.19 13.63 -1.88
CA GLY A 245 -8.88 12.72 -0.97
C GLY A 245 -9.21 13.35 0.39
N SER A 246 -9.72 12.53 1.31
CA SER A 246 -10.04 12.95 2.66
C SER A 246 -8.78 13.13 3.49
N GLN A 247 -8.69 14.26 4.18
CA GLN A 247 -7.58 14.55 5.07
C GLN A 247 -7.97 14.31 6.53
N PRO A 248 -7.04 13.81 7.38
CA PRO A 248 -7.30 13.65 8.80
C PRO A 248 -7.72 14.97 9.45
N GLU A 249 -8.88 15.02 10.02
CA GLU A 249 -9.41 16.20 10.70
C GLU A 249 -9.78 15.88 12.16
N LEU A 250 -9.17 16.60 13.07
CA LEU A 250 -9.56 16.52 14.49
C LEU A 250 -10.78 17.40 14.76
N LYS A 251 -11.88 16.79 15.23
CA LYS A 251 -13.16 17.47 15.48
C LYS A 251 -13.47 17.53 16.97
N GLY A 252 -14.11 18.65 17.39
CA GLY A 252 -14.66 18.79 18.72
C GLY A 252 -13.69 18.43 19.85
N GLU A 253 -14.08 17.47 20.69
CA GLU A 253 -13.31 17.05 21.86
C GLU A 253 -11.96 16.42 21.51
N GLN A 254 -11.79 15.87 20.30
CA GLN A 254 -10.52 15.32 19.84
C GLN A 254 -9.40 16.38 19.82
N ARG A 255 -9.74 17.66 19.66
CA ARG A 255 -8.79 18.79 19.73
C ARG A 255 -8.34 19.09 21.16
N LEU A 256 -9.10 18.64 22.15
CA LEU A 256 -8.84 18.85 23.59
C LEU A 256 -8.17 17.63 24.24
N ARG A 257 -7.80 16.63 23.45
CA ARG A 257 -7.13 15.41 23.93
C ARG A 257 -5.83 15.74 24.66
N LYS A 258 -5.46 14.88 25.60
CA LYS A 258 -4.19 14.93 26.32
C LYS A 258 -3.19 13.89 25.82
N GLU A 259 -3.70 12.86 25.17
CA GLU A 259 -2.90 11.79 24.58
C GLU A 259 -2.36 12.21 23.20
N ASP A 260 -1.19 11.73 22.86
CA ASP A 260 -0.59 11.90 21.54
C ASP A 260 -1.37 11.13 20.47
N ILE A 261 -1.23 11.57 19.21
CA ILE A 261 -1.72 10.80 18.07
C ILE A 261 -0.64 9.83 17.65
N TYR A 262 -0.98 8.55 17.69
CA TYR A 262 -0.12 7.52 17.14
C TYR A 262 -0.37 7.35 15.64
N TRP A 263 0.71 7.40 14.87
CA TRP A 263 0.75 7.00 13.47
C TRP A 263 1.78 5.88 13.34
N GLU A 264 1.42 4.79 12.69
CA GLU A 264 2.30 3.61 12.53
C GLU A 264 3.62 3.93 11.84
N MET A 265 3.62 4.93 10.94
CA MET A 265 4.82 5.33 10.20
C MET A 265 4.78 6.80 9.81
N PRO A 266 5.93 7.45 9.70
CA PRO A 266 6.04 8.76 9.05
C PRO A 266 5.78 8.62 7.55
N ARG A 267 5.16 9.62 6.93
CA ARG A 267 4.78 9.56 5.52
C ARG A 267 4.87 10.90 4.82
N CYS A 268 5.07 10.87 3.51
CA CYS A 268 5.13 12.04 2.64
C CYS A 268 4.12 11.87 1.50
N TYR A 269 3.34 12.92 1.27
CA TYR A 269 2.37 12.97 0.18
C TYR A 269 2.77 14.04 -0.83
N GLN A 270 2.63 13.72 -2.12
CA GLN A 270 2.83 14.66 -3.21
C GLN A 270 1.73 14.48 -4.25
N TRP A 271 1.04 15.56 -4.58
CA TRP A 271 0.01 15.57 -5.62
C TRP A 271 0.32 16.63 -6.67
N ASP A 272 0.49 16.18 -7.90
CA ASP A 272 0.66 17.03 -9.08
C ASP A 272 -0.67 17.05 -9.85
N ILE A 273 -1.43 18.14 -9.71
CA ILE A 273 -2.78 18.26 -10.25
C ILE A 273 -2.80 19.22 -11.43
N THR A 274 -3.12 18.69 -12.62
CA THR A 274 -3.33 19.49 -13.84
C THR A 274 -4.81 19.53 -14.17
N VAL A 275 -5.39 20.73 -14.27
CA VAL A 275 -6.78 20.92 -14.68
C VAL A 275 -6.83 21.55 -16.06
N ASN A 276 -7.38 20.82 -17.03
CA ASN A 276 -7.64 21.32 -18.37
C ASN A 276 -8.96 22.11 -18.37
N LEU A 277 -8.84 23.43 -18.55
CA LEU A 277 -10.00 24.32 -18.59
C LEU A 277 -10.70 24.23 -19.95
N PRO A 278 -12.05 24.34 -19.99
CA PRO A 278 -12.77 24.46 -21.24
C PRO A 278 -12.32 25.70 -22.04
N GLU A 279 -12.48 25.65 -23.34
CA GLU A 279 -12.12 26.75 -24.22
C GLU A 279 -12.83 28.07 -23.82
N GLY A 280 -12.07 29.15 -23.80
CA GLY A 280 -12.57 30.48 -23.39
C GLY A 280 -12.59 30.74 -21.88
N TYR A 281 -12.26 29.75 -21.05
CA TYR A 281 -12.16 29.93 -19.59
C TYR A 281 -10.75 30.18 -19.13
N ARG A 282 -10.60 30.93 -18.02
CA ARG A 282 -9.33 31.19 -17.34
C ARG A 282 -9.55 31.22 -15.83
N ILE A 283 -8.52 30.96 -15.07
CA ILE A 283 -8.54 31.12 -13.60
C ILE A 283 -8.58 32.60 -13.25
N SER A 284 -9.39 32.99 -12.27
CA SER A 284 -9.37 34.36 -11.76
C SER A 284 -8.08 34.63 -10.98
N PRO A 285 -7.54 35.85 -10.97
CA PRO A 285 -6.36 36.19 -10.16
C PRO A 285 -6.54 35.84 -8.68
N GLU A 286 -7.72 36.13 -8.12
CA GLU A 286 -8.03 35.84 -6.72
C GLU A 286 -8.10 34.31 -6.46
N GLY A 287 -8.56 33.55 -7.45
CA GLY A 287 -8.56 32.08 -7.38
C GLY A 287 -7.14 31.51 -7.37
N LEU A 288 -6.26 32.06 -8.19
CA LEU A 288 -4.85 31.67 -8.26
C LEU A 288 -4.11 32.00 -6.95
N GLU A 289 -4.35 33.19 -6.39
CA GLU A 289 -3.74 33.61 -5.13
C GLU A 289 -4.12 32.70 -3.96
N ARG A 290 -5.38 32.25 -3.90
CA ARG A 290 -5.87 31.32 -2.87
C ARG A 290 -5.26 29.91 -2.95
N LEU A 291 -4.75 29.52 -4.11
CA LEU A 291 -4.07 28.23 -4.29
C LEU A 291 -2.59 28.31 -3.90
N ASN A 292 -2.02 29.49 -3.81
CA ASN A 292 -0.62 29.69 -3.45
C ASN A 292 -0.47 29.82 -1.92
N VAL A 293 -0.58 28.69 -1.23
CA VAL A 293 -0.44 28.62 0.24
C VAL A 293 0.81 27.84 0.58
N LYS A 294 1.66 28.42 1.44
CA LYS A 294 2.80 27.74 2.03
C LYS A 294 2.63 27.74 3.54
N VAL A 295 2.63 26.54 4.12
CA VAL A 295 2.64 26.35 5.58
C VAL A 295 3.88 25.54 5.92
N GLU A 296 4.68 26.08 6.83
CA GLU A 296 5.84 25.38 7.40
C GLU A 296 5.71 25.40 8.90
N ASN A 297 5.97 24.27 9.54
CA ASN A 297 6.00 24.14 10.99
C ASN A 297 7.10 23.14 11.40
N ASP A 298 7.34 22.98 12.70
CA ASP A 298 8.40 22.14 13.24
C ASP A 298 8.18 20.62 12.98
N CYS A 299 7.02 20.24 12.42
CA CYS A 299 6.67 18.87 12.08
C CYS A 299 6.82 18.56 10.58
N GLY A 300 7.20 19.52 9.77
CA GLY A 300 7.41 19.36 8.31
C GLY A 300 6.82 20.50 7.48
#